data_28622c3afd8da2e52aff4c2b0c0889bb
#
_entry.id   28622c3afd8da2e52aff4c2b0c0889bb
#
_cell.length_a   1.000
_cell.length_b   1.000
_cell.length_c   1.000
_cell.angle_alpha   90.00
_cell.angle_beta   90.00
_cell.angle_gamma   90.00
#
_symmetry.space_group_name_H-M   'P 1'
#
loop_
_entity.id
_entity.type
_entity.pdbx_description
1 polymer ?
#
loop_
_entity_poly.entity_id
_entity_poly.type
_entity_poly.pdbx_seq_one_letter_code
_entity_poly.pdbx_strand_id
1 'polypeptide(L)'
;VRYAEEKKVRIAIENCPMLFDGDQWPGGQNLMTTPVIWRKVFEILDSDYIGINYDPSHFVWQMIDYIQPLYEFKDKIFHVHYKDIKLFKDKLKECGTMAYPLQYMKPKLPGLGDVDWGKYVSALTDIGFEGYTCIEIEDKSFEGSEERVLDSLELSLRYMRQFVI
;
A
#
# COMPACT_ATOMS: atom_id res chain seq x y z
N VAL A 1 -2.42 -7.25 -20.53
CA VAL A 1 -1.05 -7.79 -20.48
C VAL A 1 -0.43 -7.82 -21.87
N ARG A 2 -0.99 -8.52 -22.89
CA ARG A 2 -0.40 -8.65 -24.24
C ARG A 2 0.05 -7.32 -24.86
N TYR A 3 -0.77 -6.26 -24.76
CA TYR A 3 -0.41 -4.95 -25.29
C TYR A 3 0.78 -4.32 -24.52
N ALA A 4 0.86 -4.56 -23.22
CA ALA A 4 2.00 -4.13 -22.39
C ALA A 4 3.30 -4.84 -22.81
N GLU A 5 3.23 -6.13 -23.08
CA GLU A 5 4.33 -6.93 -23.62
C GLU A 5 4.81 -6.40 -24.98
N GLU A 6 3.88 -6.17 -25.92
CA GLU A 6 4.17 -5.59 -27.23
C GLU A 6 4.86 -4.21 -27.14
N LYS A 7 4.44 -3.39 -26.18
CA LYS A 7 4.98 -2.04 -25.94
C LYS A 7 6.18 -2.02 -25.00
N LYS A 8 6.53 -3.15 -24.40
CA LYS A 8 7.59 -3.27 -23.38
C LYS A 8 7.36 -2.30 -22.19
N VAL A 9 6.12 -2.16 -21.76
CA VAL A 9 5.71 -1.31 -20.65
C VAL A 9 5.18 -2.19 -19.53
N ARG A 10 5.76 -2.07 -18.34
CA ARG A 10 5.28 -2.78 -17.15
C ARG A 10 4.01 -2.13 -16.59
N ILE A 11 3.07 -2.95 -16.17
CA ILE A 11 1.85 -2.54 -15.47
C ILE A 11 2.01 -2.96 -14.00
N ALA A 12 1.96 -2.01 -13.09
CA ALA A 12 1.92 -2.26 -11.65
C ALA A 12 0.52 -1.95 -11.12
N ILE A 13 -0.15 -2.96 -10.57
CA ILE A 13 -1.50 -2.80 -9.98
C ILE A 13 -1.33 -2.63 -8.48
N GLU A 14 -1.89 -1.56 -7.94
CA GLU A 14 -1.86 -1.31 -6.50
C GLU A 14 -2.76 -2.27 -5.75
N ASN A 15 -2.37 -2.62 -4.53
CA ASN A 15 -3.15 -3.49 -3.65
C ASN A 15 -4.25 -2.76 -2.85
N CYS A 16 -4.62 -1.56 -3.26
CA CYS A 16 -5.70 -0.79 -2.65
C CYS A 16 -7.06 -1.44 -2.94
N PRO A 17 -7.89 -1.76 -1.91
CA PRO A 17 -9.24 -2.29 -2.12
C PRO A 17 -10.23 -1.31 -2.76
N MET A 18 -9.91 -0.03 -2.84
CA MET A 18 -10.73 1.01 -3.48
C MET A 18 -12.09 1.19 -2.81
N LEU A 19 -12.09 1.74 -1.61
CA LEU A 19 -13.29 2.02 -0.82
C LEU A 19 -13.91 3.37 -1.22
N PHE A 20 -14.53 3.44 -2.41
CA PHE A 20 -15.08 4.69 -2.94
C PHE A 20 -16.42 5.09 -2.31
N ASP A 21 -17.19 4.14 -1.85
CA ASP A 21 -18.53 4.38 -1.34
C ASP A 21 -18.70 3.68 0.01
N GLY A 22 -19.05 4.46 1.03
CA GLY A 22 -19.24 3.97 2.39
C GLY A 22 -20.30 2.89 2.54
N ASP A 23 -21.18 2.75 1.58
CA ASP A 23 -22.27 1.78 1.61
C ASP A 23 -21.92 0.44 0.92
N GLN A 24 -20.76 0.35 0.27
CA GLN A 24 -20.35 -0.85 -0.49
C GLN A 24 -19.37 -1.74 0.28
N TRP A 25 -19.76 -2.21 1.43
CA TRP A 25 -18.94 -3.13 2.22
C TRP A 25 -19.66 -4.47 2.48
N PRO A 26 -18.93 -5.61 2.48
CA PRO A 26 -17.51 -5.82 2.10
C PRO A 26 -17.34 -5.68 0.60
N GLY A 27 -16.33 -5.00 0.19
CA GLY A 27 -16.20 -4.68 -1.22
C GLY A 27 -14.80 -4.38 -1.65
N GLY A 28 -14.70 -3.21 -2.15
CA GLY A 28 -13.57 -2.84 -2.94
C GLY A 28 -13.80 -3.25 -4.38
N GLN A 29 -13.31 -2.42 -5.27
CA GLN A 29 -13.50 -2.60 -6.71
C GLN A 29 -12.22 -3.10 -7.38
N ASN A 30 -11.21 -3.44 -6.58
CA ASN A 30 -9.94 -3.95 -7.06
C ASN A 30 -9.77 -5.42 -6.67
N LEU A 31 -9.42 -6.23 -7.64
CA LEU A 31 -9.16 -7.66 -7.42
C LEU A 31 -7.82 -7.90 -6.70
N MET A 32 -6.80 -7.08 -6.95
CA MET A 32 -5.41 -7.29 -6.54
C MET A 32 -5.12 -6.94 -5.06
N THR A 33 -6.00 -7.31 -4.14
CA THR A 33 -5.98 -6.82 -2.74
C THR A 33 -5.32 -7.75 -1.73
N THR A 34 -5.03 -8.99 -2.11
CA THR A 34 -4.45 -9.99 -1.18
C THR A 34 -3.44 -10.90 -1.84
N PRO A 35 -2.45 -11.44 -1.09
CA PRO A 35 -1.49 -12.41 -1.59
C PRO A 35 -2.14 -13.68 -2.17
N VAL A 36 -3.27 -14.10 -1.61
CA VAL A 36 -4.03 -15.26 -2.13
C VAL A 36 -4.51 -15.03 -3.56
N ILE A 37 -4.99 -13.83 -3.85
CA ILE A 37 -5.42 -13.45 -5.21
C ILE A 37 -4.20 -13.25 -6.11
N TRP A 38 -3.12 -12.66 -5.63
CA TRP A 38 -1.90 -12.46 -6.43
C TRP A 38 -1.35 -13.76 -6.97
N ARG A 39 -1.28 -14.83 -6.14
CA ARG A 39 -0.86 -16.15 -6.61
C ARG A 39 -1.69 -16.63 -7.81
N LYS A 40 -3.01 -16.50 -7.72
CA LYS A 40 -3.92 -16.88 -8.82
C LYS A 40 -3.77 -16.02 -10.06
N VAL A 41 -3.63 -14.71 -9.88
CA VAL A 41 -3.48 -13.79 -11.01
C VAL A 41 -2.17 -14.04 -11.74
N PHE A 42 -1.05 -14.22 -11.03
CA PHE A 42 0.25 -14.47 -11.66
C PHE A 42 0.38 -15.89 -12.21
N GLU A 43 -0.38 -16.87 -11.69
CA GLU A 43 -0.51 -18.18 -12.31
C GLU A 43 -1.24 -18.12 -13.67
N ILE A 44 -2.30 -17.31 -13.76
CA ILE A 44 -3.11 -17.13 -14.98
C ILE A 44 -2.41 -16.20 -15.98
N LEU A 45 -1.83 -15.11 -15.48
CA LEU A 45 -1.17 -14.08 -16.27
C LEU A 45 0.36 -14.22 -16.10
N ASP A 46 0.90 -15.34 -16.56
CA ASP A 46 2.34 -15.64 -16.51
C ASP A 46 3.11 -14.68 -17.44
N SER A 47 3.45 -13.51 -16.93
CA SER A 47 4.09 -12.41 -17.69
C SER A 47 4.96 -11.55 -16.79
N ASP A 48 6.11 -11.12 -17.32
CA ASP A 48 7.01 -10.17 -16.66
C ASP A 48 6.57 -8.71 -16.78
N TYR A 49 5.45 -8.46 -17.44
CA TYR A 49 4.91 -7.11 -17.68
C TYR A 49 3.71 -6.78 -16.80
N ILE A 50 3.29 -7.67 -15.91
CA ILE A 50 2.30 -7.40 -14.87
C ILE A 50 2.89 -7.65 -13.50
N GLY A 51 2.69 -6.73 -12.58
CA GLY A 51 3.22 -6.79 -11.23
C GLY A 51 2.40 -5.94 -10.26
N ILE A 52 3.01 -5.63 -9.16
CA ILE A 52 2.40 -5.00 -8.00
C ILE A 52 3.00 -3.61 -7.81
N ASN A 53 2.14 -2.62 -7.61
CA ASN A 53 2.46 -1.40 -6.89
C ASN A 53 2.13 -1.66 -5.42
N TYR A 54 3.15 -1.86 -4.60
CA TYR A 54 3.00 -2.36 -3.25
C TYR A 54 2.82 -1.23 -2.25
N ASP A 55 1.65 -1.19 -1.59
CA ASP A 55 1.36 -0.29 -0.49
C ASP A 55 1.12 -1.09 0.81
N PRO A 56 2.00 -0.97 1.82
CA PRO A 56 1.87 -1.71 3.07
C PRO A 56 0.65 -1.28 3.89
N SER A 57 0.21 -0.02 3.76
CA SER A 57 -0.89 0.53 4.55
C SER A 57 -2.20 -0.24 4.35
N HIS A 58 -2.46 -0.69 3.12
CA HIS A 58 -3.66 -1.47 2.80
C HIS A 58 -3.69 -2.85 3.45
N PHE A 59 -2.53 -3.40 3.78
CA PHE A 59 -2.46 -4.67 4.50
C PHE A 59 -2.63 -4.49 6.00
N VAL A 60 -2.08 -3.40 6.57
CA VAL A 60 -2.20 -3.12 8.01
C VAL A 60 -3.65 -3.09 8.46
N TRP A 61 -4.52 -2.33 7.77
CA TRP A 61 -5.92 -2.23 8.20
C TRP A 61 -6.76 -3.48 7.88
N GLN A 62 -6.32 -4.31 6.93
CA GLN A 62 -6.89 -5.63 6.67
C GLN A 62 -6.30 -6.72 7.56
N MET A 63 -5.33 -6.39 8.45
CA MET A 63 -4.61 -7.35 9.31
C MET A 63 -3.89 -8.44 8.53
N ILE A 64 -3.44 -8.13 7.32
CA ILE A 64 -2.60 -8.98 6.48
C ILE A 64 -1.14 -8.65 6.79
N ASP A 65 -0.29 -9.66 6.84
CA ASP A 65 1.16 -9.46 6.94
C ASP A 65 1.67 -8.73 5.70
N TYR A 66 2.34 -7.59 5.90
CA TYR A 66 2.89 -6.78 4.82
C TYR A 66 4.41 -6.95 4.63
N ILE A 67 5.04 -7.87 5.37
CA ILE A 67 6.47 -8.16 5.24
C ILE A 67 6.70 -9.43 4.42
N GLN A 68 6.06 -10.54 4.80
CA GLN A 68 6.25 -11.82 4.11
C GLN A 68 5.93 -11.77 2.61
N PRO A 69 4.88 -11.08 2.14
CA PRO A 69 4.61 -10.96 0.70
C PRO A 69 5.70 -10.26 -0.11
N LEU A 70 6.54 -9.41 0.50
CA LEU A 70 7.69 -8.81 -0.18
C LEU A 70 8.66 -9.89 -0.64
N TYR A 71 8.96 -10.87 0.21
CA TYR A 71 9.85 -11.99 -0.13
C TYR A 71 9.23 -12.93 -1.16
N GLU A 72 7.94 -13.23 -1.00
CA GLU A 72 7.23 -14.17 -1.89
C GLU A 72 7.09 -13.63 -3.32
N PHE A 73 6.77 -12.33 -3.45
CA PHE A 73 6.47 -11.70 -4.74
C PHE A 73 7.57 -10.75 -5.23
N LYS A 74 8.82 -10.90 -4.75
CA LYS A 74 9.93 -9.98 -5.03
C LYS A 74 10.09 -9.63 -6.51
N ASP A 75 9.93 -10.60 -7.41
CA ASP A 75 10.09 -10.43 -8.85
C ASP A 75 8.87 -9.77 -9.53
N LYS A 76 7.78 -9.58 -8.78
CA LYS A 76 6.53 -8.96 -9.24
C LYS A 76 6.28 -7.59 -8.62
N ILE A 77 7.12 -7.12 -7.70
CA ILE A 77 7.01 -5.78 -7.11
C ILE A 77 7.76 -4.81 -8.01
N PHE A 78 7.01 -3.98 -8.73
CA PHE A 78 7.58 -3.02 -9.69
C PHE A 78 7.66 -1.60 -9.15
N HIS A 79 6.79 -1.27 -8.21
CA HIS A 79 6.68 0.03 -7.58
C HIS A 79 6.24 -0.11 -6.13
N VAL A 80 6.55 0.88 -5.31
CA VAL A 80 6.21 0.87 -3.88
C VAL A 80 5.65 2.23 -3.48
N HIS A 81 4.54 2.22 -2.76
CA HIS A 81 4.02 3.40 -2.09
C HIS A 81 4.48 3.48 -0.63
N TYR A 82 4.80 4.68 -0.21
CA TYR A 82 5.04 5.05 1.19
C TYR A 82 3.84 5.84 1.70
N LYS A 83 2.80 5.10 2.08
CA LYS A 83 1.60 5.58 2.74
C LYS A 83 1.45 4.87 4.08
N ASP A 84 1.04 5.59 5.10
CA ASP A 84 0.80 5.03 6.41
C ASP A 84 -0.69 4.99 6.76
N ILE A 85 -1.00 4.26 7.80
CA ILE A 85 -2.38 4.05 8.26
C ILE A 85 -2.37 3.88 9.77
N LYS A 86 -3.35 4.45 10.46
CA LYS A 86 -3.54 4.26 11.89
C LYS A 86 -4.77 3.43 12.18
N LEU A 87 -4.59 2.35 12.93
CA LEU A 87 -5.65 1.53 13.48
C LEU A 87 -6.08 2.05 14.87
N PHE A 88 -7.36 2.29 15.03
CA PHE A 88 -7.97 2.56 16.32
C PHE A 88 -8.46 1.25 16.92
N LYS A 89 -7.56 0.55 17.62
CA LYS A 89 -7.81 -0.80 18.16
C LYS A 89 -9.04 -0.90 19.05
N ASP A 90 -9.34 0.17 19.82
CA ASP A 90 -10.52 0.17 20.68
C ASP A 90 -11.81 0.26 19.84
N LYS A 91 -11.83 1.09 18.80
CA LYS A 91 -12.96 1.13 17.86
C LYS A 91 -13.15 -0.20 17.15
N LEU A 92 -12.05 -0.82 16.72
CA LEU A 92 -12.09 -2.13 16.07
C LEU A 92 -12.67 -3.21 16.98
N LYS A 93 -12.36 -3.20 18.31
CA LYS A 93 -12.95 -4.11 19.29
C LYS A 93 -14.48 -3.93 19.44
N GLU A 94 -14.96 -2.71 19.24
CA GLU A 94 -16.40 -2.39 19.35
C GLU A 94 -17.16 -2.76 18.07
N CYS A 95 -16.64 -2.39 16.89
CA CYS A 95 -17.36 -2.57 15.63
C CYS A 95 -17.00 -3.86 14.87
N GLY A 96 -15.85 -4.47 15.17
CA GLY A 96 -15.37 -5.67 14.50
C GLY A 96 -14.89 -5.44 13.07
N THR A 97 -14.33 -6.49 12.46
CA THR A 97 -13.75 -6.44 11.10
C THR A 97 -14.76 -6.39 9.96
N MET A 98 -16.04 -6.63 10.27
CA MET A 98 -17.13 -6.51 9.29
C MET A 98 -17.68 -5.09 9.15
N ALA A 99 -17.24 -4.16 10.02
CA ALA A 99 -17.58 -2.76 9.91
C ALA A 99 -16.88 -2.11 8.72
N TYR A 100 -17.43 -1.00 8.23
CA TYR A 100 -16.76 -0.21 7.21
C TYR A 100 -15.39 0.30 7.72
N PRO A 101 -14.29 0.07 7.00
CA PRO A 101 -12.93 0.25 7.53
C PRO A 101 -12.65 1.65 8.11
N LEU A 102 -13.19 2.71 7.52
CA LEU A 102 -13.01 4.08 8.05
C LEU A 102 -13.61 4.30 9.46
N GLN A 103 -14.36 3.34 10.00
CA GLN A 103 -14.81 3.40 11.38
C GLN A 103 -13.66 3.10 12.36
N TYR A 104 -12.69 2.27 11.97
CA TYR A 104 -11.59 1.84 12.84
C TYR A 104 -10.19 2.16 12.32
N MET A 105 -10.06 2.79 11.14
CA MET A 105 -8.76 3.21 10.61
C MET A 105 -8.81 4.62 10.04
N LYS A 106 -7.65 5.24 9.90
CA LYS A 106 -7.46 6.50 9.16
C LYS A 106 -6.13 6.46 8.41
N PRO A 107 -6.11 6.90 7.14
CA PRO A 107 -4.85 7.18 6.44
C PRO A 107 -4.01 8.20 7.21
N LYS A 108 -2.68 8.03 7.14
CA LYS A 108 -1.69 8.86 7.81
C LYS A 108 -0.47 9.09 6.92
N LEU A 109 0.23 10.18 7.20
CA LEU A 109 1.57 10.38 6.62
C LEU A 109 2.52 9.29 7.11
N PRO A 110 3.53 8.89 6.30
CA PRO A 110 4.60 8.00 6.73
C PRO A 110 5.20 8.41 8.08
N GLY A 111 5.19 7.47 9.03
CA GLY A 111 5.67 7.67 10.40
C GLY A 111 4.62 8.16 11.40
N LEU A 112 3.40 8.48 10.97
CA LEU A 112 2.31 8.86 11.86
C LEU A 112 1.25 7.76 12.06
N GLY A 113 1.49 6.58 11.51
CA GLY A 113 0.60 5.42 11.59
C GLY A 113 1.25 4.20 12.23
N ASP A 114 0.81 3.03 11.79
CA ASP A 114 1.16 1.74 12.38
C ASP A 114 2.04 0.87 11.44
N VAL A 115 2.54 1.40 10.32
CA VAL A 115 3.52 0.71 9.48
C VAL A 115 4.90 0.75 10.16
N ASP A 116 5.51 -0.39 10.39
CA ASP A 116 6.90 -0.48 10.84
C ASP A 116 7.85 -0.27 9.66
N TRP A 117 8.17 0.98 9.40
CA TRP A 117 8.99 1.40 8.25
C TRP A 117 10.39 0.81 8.28
N GLY A 118 10.96 0.62 9.48
CA GLY A 118 12.27 -0.02 9.63
C GLY A 118 12.25 -1.45 9.10
N LYS A 119 11.27 -2.25 9.51
CA LYS A 119 11.12 -3.63 9.01
C LYS A 119 10.76 -3.67 7.52
N TYR A 120 9.89 -2.75 7.09
CA TYR A 120 9.45 -2.71 5.69
C TYR A 120 10.61 -2.41 4.74
N VAL A 121 11.39 -1.37 5.02
CA VAL A 121 12.56 -0.99 4.19
C VAL A 121 13.67 -2.04 4.30
N SER A 122 13.89 -2.63 5.48
CA SER A 122 14.82 -3.76 5.63
C SER A 122 14.44 -4.93 4.70
N ALA A 123 13.15 -5.29 4.64
CA ALA A 123 12.69 -6.34 3.73
C ALA A 123 12.86 -5.95 2.25
N LEU A 124 12.64 -4.69 1.88
CA LEU A 124 12.93 -4.21 0.51
C LEU A 124 14.41 -4.34 0.16
N THR A 125 15.32 -4.03 1.10
CA THR A 125 16.76 -4.22 0.87
C THR A 125 17.14 -5.70 0.79
N ASP A 126 16.56 -6.55 1.61
CA ASP A 126 16.81 -8.00 1.60
C ASP A 126 16.44 -8.66 0.26
N ILE A 127 15.36 -8.19 -0.37
CA ILE A 127 14.93 -8.69 -1.68
C ILE A 127 15.64 -8.02 -2.86
N GLY A 128 16.51 -7.06 -2.61
CA GLY A 128 17.23 -6.31 -3.64
C GLY A 128 16.31 -5.43 -4.50
N PHE A 129 15.31 -4.78 -3.90
CA PHE A 129 14.39 -3.92 -4.63
C PHE A 129 15.10 -2.67 -5.17
N GLU A 130 15.10 -2.49 -6.49
CA GLU A 130 15.71 -1.35 -7.20
C GLU A 130 14.67 -0.47 -7.93
N GLY A 131 13.38 -0.67 -7.64
CA GLY A 131 12.29 0.09 -8.24
C GLY A 131 12.13 1.49 -7.65
N TYR A 132 11.19 2.24 -8.22
CA TYR A 132 10.84 3.56 -7.70
C TYR A 132 9.91 3.43 -6.50
N THR A 133 10.04 4.39 -5.58
CA THR A 133 9.16 4.57 -4.44
C THR A 133 8.46 5.93 -4.54
N CYS A 134 7.21 5.99 -4.11
CA CYS A 134 6.42 7.21 -4.10
C CYS A 134 5.81 7.45 -2.72
N ILE A 135 5.94 8.66 -2.20
CA ILE A 135 5.21 9.11 -1.01
C ILE A 135 3.79 9.45 -1.45
N GLU A 136 2.81 8.80 -0.82
CA GLU A 136 1.40 9.07 -1.05
C GLU A 136 0.79 9.75 0.18
N ILE A 137 0.17 10.91 -0.05
CA ILE A 137 -0.42 11.73 1.00
C ILE A 137 -1.94 11.57 0.99
N GLU A 138 -2.49 10.99 2.06
CA GLU A 138 -3.93 10.83 2.29
C GLU A 138 -4.33 11.16 3.73
N ASP A 139 -3.62 12.04 4.42
CA ASP A 139 -3.96 12.44 5.79
C ASP A 139 -4.81 13.71 5.79
N LYS A 140 -6.09 13.56 6.15
CA LYS A 140 -7.04 14.70 6.25
C LYS A 140 -6.57 15.83 7.16
N SER A 141 -5.65 15.57 8.09
CA SER A 141 -5.08 16.61 8.94
C SER A 141 -4.22 17.61 8.17
N PHE A 142 -3.79 17.25 6.96
CA PHE A 142 -2.95 18.06 6.08
C PHE A 142 -3.66 18.51 4.79
N GLU A 143 -4.97 18.28 4.69
CA GLU A 143 -5.81 18.80 3.61
C GLU A 143 -6.25 20.25 3.89
N GLY A 144 -6.77 20.92 2.87
CA GLY A 144 -7.46 22.22 3.00
C GLY A 144 -6.66 23.43 2.52
N SER A 145 -5.35 23.34 2.34
CA SER A 145 -4.55 24.36 1.66
C SER A 145 -3.32 23.76 1.00
N GLU A 146 -2.80 24.42 -0.04
CA GLU A 146 -1.57 24.03 -0.73
C GLU A 146 -0.38 23.99 0.24
N GLU A 147 -0.26 24.97 1.12
CA GLU A 147 0.79 25.05 2.15
C GLU A 147 0.82 23.78 3.02
N ARG A 148 -0.34 23.35 3.52
CA ARG A 148 -0.42 22.11 4.33
C ARG A 148 -0.06 20.86 3.56
N VAL A 149 -0.41 20.79 2.29
CA VAL A 149 -0.01 19.68 1.41
C VAL A 149 1.50 19.67 1.22
N LEU A 150 2.13 20.82 0.97
CA LEU A 150 3.58 20.94 0.86
C LEU A 150 4.30 20.56 2.17
N ASP A 151 3.79 21.04 3.31
CA ASP A 151 4.30 20.66 4.64
C ASP A 151 4.23 19.13 4.86
N SER A 152 3.14 18.50 4.42
CA SER A 152 2.97 17.06 4.54
C SER A 152 3.98 16.26 3.71
N LEU A 153 4.27 16.74 2.49
CA LEU A 153 5.30 16.15 1.62
C LEU A 153 6.68 16.30 2.25
N GLU A 154 7.01 17.50 2.74
CA GLU A 154 8.31 17.74 3.39
C GLU A 154 8.48 16.89 4.66
N LEU A 155 7.45 16.79 5.51
CA LEU A 155 7.46 15.97 6.71
C LEU A 155 7.67 14.49 6.38
N SER A 156 6.91 13.97 5.42
CA SER A 156 7.00 12.58 4.97
C SER A 156 8.38 12.27 4.37
N LEU A 157 8.89 13.15 3.53
CA LEU A 157 10.22 13.00 2.92
C LEU A 157 11.32 13.02 4.00
N ARG A 158 11.24 13.93 4.97
CA ARG A 158 12.20 14.02 6.09
C ARG A 158 12.18 12.76 6.93
N TYR A 159 11.00 12.20 7.20
CA TYR A 159 10.87 10.95 7.94
C TYR A 159 11.44 9.77 7.15
N MET A 160 11.06 9.62 5.88
CA MET A 160 11.48 8.46 5.07
C MET A 160 12.97 8.48 4.72
N ARG A 161 13.61 9.65 4.61
CA ARG A 161 15.06 9.75 4.34
C ARG A 161 15.95 9.06 5.37
N GLN A 162 15.46 8.78 6.57
CA GLN A 162 16.25 8.03 7.55
C GLN A 162 16.38 6.53 7.21
N PHE A 163 15.55 6.02 6.30
CA PHE A 163 15.54 4.61 5.89
C PHE A 163 16.05 4.41 4.46
N VAL A 164 15.98 5.43 3.64
CA VAL A 164 16.34 5.35 2.20
C VAL A 164 17.71 6.01 2.00
N ILE A 165 18.63 5.23 1.45
CA ILE A 165 20.00 5.66 1.16
C ILE A 165 20.07 6.16 -0.29
#